data_fe03139d05cc1ceadaeb702fb3a8b527
#
_entry.id   fe03139d05cc1ceadaeb702fb3a8b527
#
_cell.length_a   1.000
_cell.length_b   1.000
_cell.length_c   1.000
_cell.angle_alpha   90.00
_cell.angle_beta   90.00
_cell.angle_gamma   90.00
#
_symmetry.space_group_name_H-M   'P 1'
#
loop_
_entity.id
_entity.type
_entity.pdbx_description
1 polymer ?
#
loop_
_entity_poly.entity_id
_entity_poly.type
_entity_poly.pdbx_seq_one_letter_code
_entity_poly.pdbx_strand_id
1 'polypeptide(L)'
;MRSKSKRKFLKSIGSAGIFFAGANLPVWAINFSANASASDQSYNLLKPDQNNLMLIKGFTSRVVATTGKKSFKGSKYRWHKSPDGGATFPTSDGGWIYVSNSERSENTGGVGAIRFDSEANIIDSYQICKRTSRNCAGGLTPWNTWLTCEEHPRGYTWECDPFGQKKQIKIPNLGMFNHEAAAVDPETSIIYQTEDSGKGGFYRFVPQEKITGMGQLLDVKGKFQVMQIVYANKVQWNDVPNPLAKMKNKKNDFDLMKRKENKGISYTYFQRGEGAWYHGGKVYFATTRTNEVWEYNIKENTCKPLYRGRGALAKPDNVTVSNTGLVMAAEDRDNMEICGISKNNNSAFPIVRIKDHHKKSEVTGPAFDPSGTRLYFSSQNGKNGKVGITYEVTGLFNKLS
;
A
#
# COMPACT_ATOMS: atom_id res chain seq x y z
N MET A 1 -40.12 45.76 33.80
CA MET A 1 -41.07 44.74 34.34
C MET A 1 -40.59 43.37 33.90
N ARG A 2 -39.99 42.62 34.80
CA ARG A 2 -40.41 41.33 35.41
C ARG A 2 -40.79 40.29 34.31
N SER A 3 -40.33 39.02 34.26
CA SER A 3 -39.87 38.13 35.30
C SER A 3 -39.42 36.83 34.66
N LYS A 4 -38.35 36.26 35.25
CA LYS A 4 -37.92 34.87 35.40
C LYS A 4 -38.96 33.77 35.07
N SER A 5 -38.53 32.63 34.47
CA SER A 5 -38.56 31.37 35.23
C SER A 5 -37.85 30.20 34.52
N LYS A 6 -37.04 29.51 35.32
CA LYS A 6 -36.40 28.20 35.06
C LYS A 6 -37.47 27.09 35.12
N ARG A 7 -37.26 25.98 34.40
CA ARG A 7 -37.37 24.62 34.99
C ARG A 7 -36.93 23.52 34.03
N LYS A 8 -36.06 22.69 34.59
CA LYS A 8 -35.69 21.32 34.31
C LYS A 8 -36.91 20.42 34.00
N PHE A 9 -36.73 19.40 33.13
CA PHE A 9 -37.16 18.05 33.48
C PHE A 9 -36.37 16.97 32.74
N LEU A 10 -36.24 15.88 33.45
CA LEU A 10 -35.45 14.67 33.31
C LEU A 10 -36.12 13.61 32.41
N LYS A 11 -35.23 12.76 31.83
CA LYS A 11 -35.36 11.28 31.66
C LYS A 11 -36.62 10.67 31.07
N SER A 12 -36.42 9.88 30.01
CA SER A 12 -36.86 8.47 30.08
C SER A 12 -36.13 7.62 29.04
N ILE A 13 -35.78 6.45 29.46
CA ILE A 13 -35.11 5.31 28.87
C ILE A 13 -36.11 4.60 27.96
N GLY A 14 -35.63 4.19 26.76
CA GLY A 14 -36.35 3.24 25.89
C GLY A 14 -35.35 2.25 25.27
N SER A 15 -35.20 1.12 25.95
CA SER A 15 -34.47 -0.06 25.48
C SER A 15 -35.28 -0.80 24.42
N ALA A 16 -34.68 -1.08 23.26
CA ALA A 16 -35.12 -2.14 22.37
C ALA A 16 -33.99 -3.14 22.21
N GLY A 17 -34.14 -4.26 22.85
CA GLY A 17 -33.22 -5.39 22.70
C GLY A 17 -33.46 -6.13 21.39
N ILE A 18 -32.36 -6.50 20.75
CA ILE A 18 -32.37 -7.53 19.72
C ILE A 18 -31.57 -8.71 20.25
N PHE A 19 -32.26 -9.82 20.44
CA PHE A 19 -31.69 -11.11 20.80
C PHE A 19 -30.95 -11.68 19.56
N PHE A 20 -29.68 -12.01 19.73
CA PHE A 20 -28.99 -13.00 18.92
C PHE A 20 -28.62 -14.20 19.78
N ALA A 21 -29.08 -15.36 19.30
CA ALA A 21 -28.85 -16.65 19.93
C ALA A 21 -27.42 -17.13 19.73
N GLY A 22 -26.89 -17.71 20.73
CA GLY A 22 -25.71 -18.44 21.02
C GLY A 22 -24.78 -18.96 19.93
N ALA A 23 -23.52 -18.64 20.09
CA ALA A 23 -22.39 -19.50 19.77
C ALA A 23 -21.37 -19.36 20.92
N ASN A 24 -21.03 -20.50 21.54
CA ASN A 24 -20.08 -20.60 22.64
C ASN A 24 -18.66 -20.21 22.16
N LEU A 25 -18.16 -19.07 22.58
CA LEU A 25 -16.75 -18.71 22.50
C LEU A 25 -16.10 -19.02 23.88
N PRO A 26 -14.87 -19.59 23.91
CA PRO A 26 -14.19 -19.82 25.17
C PRO A 26 -13.74 -18.49 25.77
N VAL A 27 -14.18 -18.26 27.01
CA VAL A 27 -13.93 -17.08 27.82
C VAL A 27 -12.50 -17.13 28.35
N TRP A 28 -11.62 -16.27 27.82
CA TRP A 28 -10.56 -15.63 28.60
C TRP A 28 -10.64 -14.12 28.38
N ALA A 29 -11.60 -13.53 29.06
CA ALA A 29 -11.73 -12.09 29.15
C ALA A 29 -10.61 -11.56 30.07
N ILE A 30 -9.59 -10.94 29.50
CA ILE A 30 -8.67 -10.09 30.24
C ILE A 30 -9.39 -8.76 30.45
N ASN A 31 -9.79 -8.49 31.69
CA ASN A 31 -10.27 -7.17 32.12
C ASN A 31 -9.14 -6.14 31.98
N PHE A 32 -9.22 -5.28 30.97
CA PHE A 32 -8.45 -4.04 30.91
C PHE A 32 -9.33 -2.92 31.50
N SER A 33 -8.94 -2.39 32.64
CA SER A 33 -9.51 -1.15 33.19
C SER A 33 -9.24 -0.01 32.22
N ALA A 34 -10.30 0.59 31.69
CA ALA A 34 -10.25 1.80 30.90
C ALA A 34 -9.95 2.98 31.83
N ASN A 35 -8.68 3.35 31.94
CA ASN A 35 -8.21 4.67 32.37
C ASN A 35 -6.73 4.79 31.96
N ALA A 36 -6.47 5.08 30.69
CA ALA A 36 -5.19 5.64 30.26
C ALA A 36 -5.53 6.88 29.43
N SER A 37 -5.20 8.04 29.96
CA SER A 37 -5.10 9.29 29.21
C SER A 37 -4.22 9.04 27.99
N ALA A 38 -4.65 9.52 26.82
CA ALA A 38 -3.89 9.46 25.56
C ALA A 38 -2.64 10.36 25.65
N SER A 39 -1.62 9.91 26.39
CA SER A 39 -0.31 10.56 26.45
C SER A 39 0.76 9.47 26.50
N ASP A 40 1.62 9.43 25.47
CA ASP A 40 2.88 8.67 25.39
C ASP A 40 2.74 7.13 25.51
N GLN A 41 2.03 6.49 24.58
CA GLN A 41 2.30 5.07 24.33
C GLN A 41 3.65 4.96 23.57
N SER A 42 4.73 4.71 24.30
CA SER A 42 5.98 4.27 23.69
C SER A 42 5.78 2.85 23.15
N TYR A 43 5.63 2.71 21.84
CA TYR A 43 5.55 1.40 21.18
C TYR A 43 6.95 0.77 21.14
N ASN A 44 7.30 0.06 22.23
CA ASN A 44 8.59 -0.63 22.32
C ASN A 44 8.51 -1.99 21.64
N LEU A 45 9.42 -2.23 20.72
CA LEU A 45 9.60 -3.54 20.10
C LEU A 45 10.17 -4.53 21.12
N LEU A 46 9.55 -5.72 21.18
CA LEU A 46 10.01 -6.83 22.02
C LEU A 46 11.26 -7.50 21.41
N LYS A 47 11.86 -8.44 22.14
CA LYS A 47 12.94 -9.30 21.61
C LYS A 47 12.44 -10.06 20.38
N PRO A 48 13.34 -10.41 19.42
CA PRO A 48 12.94 -11.17 18.25
C PRO A 48 12.23 -12.48 18.59
N ASP A 49 11.16 -12.77 17.86
CA ASP A 49 10.43 -14.03 17.90
C ASP A 49 11.16 -15.14 17.10
N GLN A 50 10.52 -16.32 16.97
CA GLN A 50 11.07 -17.45 16.20
C GLN A 50 11.25 -17.17 14.69
N ASN A 51 10.62 -16.12 14.17
CA ASN A 51 10.73 -15.69 12.77
C ASN A 51 11.72 -14.52 12.60
N ASN A 52 12.49 -14.18 13.65
CA ASN A 52 13.38 -13.02 13.71
C ASN A 52 12.67 -11.67 13.50
N LEU A 53 11.42 -11.57 13.90
CA LEU A 53 10.67 -10.32 13.92
C LEU A 53 10.61 -9.75 15.34
N MET A 54 10.96 -8.49 15.48
CA MET A 54 10.71 -7.71 16.68
C MET A 54 9.37 -7.03 16.52
N LEU A 55 8.42 -7.32 17.40
CA LEU A 55 7.04 -6.88 17.33
C LEU A 55 6.68 -6.09 18.58
N ILE A 56 5.71 -5.21 18.50
CA ILE A 56 5.10 -4.60 19.68
C ILE A 56 4.31 -5.64 20.47
N LYS A 57 4.10 -5.38 21.77
CA LYS A 57 3.41 -6.32 22.67
C LYS A 57 2.00 -6.68 22.16
N GLY A 58 1.68 -7.99 22.18
CA GLY A 58 0.37 -8.51 21.78
C GLY A 58 0.27 -8.86 20.29
N PHE A 59 1.36 -8.72 19.53
CA PHE A 59 1.43 -9.12 18.14
C PHE A 59 2.17 -10.45 18.00
N THR A 60 1.79 -11.24 17.01
CA THR A 60 2.40 -12.54 16.69
C THR A 60 2.69 -12.62 15.20
N SER A 61 3.61 -13.50 14.81
CA SER A 61 3.99 -13.66 13.40
C SER A 61 4.01 -15.11 12.93
N ARG A 62 3.88 -15.30 11.61
CA ARG A 62 4.23 -16.54 10.92
C ARG A 62 4.84 -16.25 9.54
N VAL A 63 5.61 -17.20 9.04
CA VAL A 63 6.06 -17.21 7.63
C VAL A 63 4.98 -17.82 6.77
N VAL A 64 4.50 -17.11 5.75
CA VAL A 64 3.48 -17.60 4.81
C VAL A 64 4.09 -18.05 3.48
N ALA A 65 5.25 -17.49 3.10
CA ALA A 65 5.95 -17.90 1.89
C ALA A 65 7.46 -17.68 1.99
N THR A 66 8.20 -18.48 1.22
CA THR A 66 9.66 -18.36 1.09
C THR A 66 10.04 -18.59 -0.36
N THR A 67 10.84 -17.70 -0.92
CA THR A 67 11.36 -17.84 -2.30
C THR A 67 11.82 -19.26 -2.62
N GLY A 68 11.33 -19.81 -3.71
CA GLY A 68 11.66 -21.16 -4.22
C GLY A 68 10.94 -22.30 -3.53
N LYS A 69 10.21 -22.04 -2.44
CA LYS A 69 9.37 -23.06 -1.76
C LYS A 69 7.92 -22.97 -2.19
N LYS A 70 7.17 -24.03 -2.04
CA LYS A 70 5.72 -24.04 -2.19
C LYS A 70 5.08 -23.52 -0.89
N SER A 71 4.17 -22.56 -0.98
CA SER A 71 3.38 -22.08 0.17
C SER A 71 2.25 -23.06 0.51
N PHE A 72 1.78 -23.81 -0.50
CA PHE A 72 0.78 -24.87 -0.37
C PHE A 72 1.31 -26.16 -1.00
N LYS A 73 1.18 -27.32 -0.32
CA LYS A 73 1.73 -28.61 -0.77
C LYS A 73 1.19 -29.03 -2.14
N GLY A 74 -0.09 -28.81 -2.39
CA GLY A 74 -0.78 -29.15 -3.65
C GLY A 74 -0.45 -28.24 -4.83
N SER A 75 0.10 -27.03 -4.59
CA SER A 75 0.42 -26.08 -5.64
C SER A 75 1.59 -26.56 -6.51
N LYS A 76 1.54 -26.21 -7.81
CA LYS A 76 2.70 -26.29 -8.71
C LYS A 76 3.62 -25.06 -8.59
N TYR A 77 3.11 -23.96 -8.06
CA TYR A 77 3.82 -22.68 -7.94
C TYR A 77 4.83 -22.72 -6.80
N ARG A 78 6.04 -22.21 -7.09
CA ARG A 78 7.05 -21.92 -6.08
C ARG A 78 7.11 -20.42 -5.90
N TRP A 79 7.08 -19.95 -4.65
CA TRP A 79 7.11 -18.51 -4.37
C TRP A 79 8.27 -17.83 -5.06
N HIS A 80 7.99 -16.71 -5.67
CA HIS A 80 8.91 -15.97 -6.53
C HIS A 80 10.07 -15.35 -5.73
N LYS A 81 11.09 -14.90 -6.46
CA LYS A 81 12.21 -14.13 -5.92
C LYS A 81 11.81 -12.66 -5.82
N SER A 82 12.51 -11.94 -4.93
CA SER A 82 12.30 -10.50 -4.70
C SER A 82 10.80 -10.18 -4.55
N PRO A 83 10.11 -10.75 -3.54
CA PRO A 83 8.72 -10.40 -3.28
C PRO A 83 8.63 -8.93 -2.90
N ASP A 84 7.66 -8.23 -3.50
CA ASP A 84 7.49 -6.81 -3.40
C ASP A 84 6.01 -6.44 -3.19
N GLY A 85 5.58 -5.25 -3.66
CA GLY A 85 4.26 -4.69 -3.47
C GLY A 85 3.13 -5.69 -3.56
N GLY A 86 2.14 -5.56 -2.69
CA GLY A 86 1.04 -6.51 -2.59
C GLY A 86 -0.26 -5.90 -2.10
N ALA A 87 -1.32 -6.68 -2.19
CA ALA A 87 -2.64 -6.35 -1.69
C ALA A 87 -3.43 -7.61 -1.35
N THR A 88 -4.55 -7.45 -0.67
CA THR A 88 -5.48 -8.54 -0.43
C THR A 88 -6.84 -8.29 -1.10
N PHE A 89 -7.48 -9.38 -1.51
CA PHE A 89 -8.78 -9.37 -2.19
C PHE A 89 -9.72 -10.35 -1.49
N PRO A 90 -10.84 -9.88 -0.93
CA PRO A 90 -11.81 -10.76 -0.27
C PRO A 90 -12.44 -11.71 -1.28
N THR A 91 -12.87 -12.87 -0.78
CA THR A 91 -13.56 -13.88 -1.57
C THR A 91 -14.89 -14.24 -0.95
N SER A 92 -15.82 -14.75 -1.77
CA SER A 92 -17.21 -15.00 -1.37
C SER A 92 -17.40 -16.03 -0.26
N ASP A 93 -16.40 -16.88 -0.03
CA ASP A 93 -16.38 -17.89 1.05
C ASP A 93 -15.82 -17.39 2.37
N GLY A 94 -15.63 -16.07 2.51
CA GLY A 94 -15.09 -15.40 3.70
C GLY A 94 -13.58 -15.43 3.83
N GLY A 95 -12.88 -16.05 2.89
CA GLY A 95 -11.42 -16.01 2.82
C GLY A 95 -10.91 -14.83 1.99
N TRP A 96 -9.64 -14.88 1.57
CA TRP A 96 -9.02 -13.84 0.74
C TRP A 96 -7.86 -14.37 -0.08
N ILE A 97 -7.47 -13.58 -1.06
CA ILE A 97 -6.25 -13.78 -1.85
C ILE A 97 -5.27 -12.68 -1.48
N TYR A 98 -4.04 -13.04 -1.14
CA TYR A 98 -2.91 -12.11 -1.04
C TYR A 98 -2.09 -12.20 -2.32
N VAL A 99 -1.85 -11.08 -2.98
CA VAL A 99 -0.97 -10.97 -4.15
C VAL A 99 0.33 -10.29 -3.77
N SER A 100 1.43 -10.71 -4.41
CA SER A 100 2.75 -10.11 -4.23
C SER A 100 3.48 -10.06 -5.55
N ASN A 101 4.07 -8.90 -5.84
CA ASN A 101 4.91 -8.66 -6.99
C ASN A 101 6.25 -9.39 -6.89
N SER A 102 6.89 -9.59 -8.03
CA SER A 102 8.25 -10.11 -8.14
C SER A 102 9.12 -9.09 -8.86
N GLU A 103 9.91 -8.34 -8.11
CA GLU A 103 10.77 -7.30 -8.66
C GLU A 103 12.02 -7.93 -9.31
N ARG A 104 11.83 -8.52 -10.50
CA ARG A 104 12.90 -9.17 -11.29
C ARG A 104 13.00 -8.55 -12.66
N SER A 105 14.24 -8.32 -13.11
CA SER A 105 14.54 -7.76 -14.44
C SER A 105 14.38 -8.77 -15.58
N GLU A 106 14.50 -8.30 -16.80
CA GLU A 106 14.65 -9.12 -18.02
C GLU A 106 13.49 -10.11 -18.26
N ASN A 107 12.24 -9.64 -18.16
CA ASN A 107 11.03 -10.46 -18.35
C ASN A 107 10.92 -11.67 -17.41
N THR A 108 11.58 -11.61 -16.25
CA THR A 108 11.49 -12.65 -15.21
C THR A 108 10.67 -12.21 -13.99
N GLY A 109 10.13 -11.00 -14.02
CA GLY A 109 9.17 -10.49 -13.05
C GLY A 109 7.77 -11.08 -13.25
N GLY A 110 6.86 -10.68 -12.39
CA GLY A 110 5.48 -11.11 -12.40
C GLY A 110 4.77 -10.87 -11.06
N VAL A 111 3.67 -11.59 -10.84
CA VAL A 111 2.88 -11.52 -9.60
C VAL A 111 2.48 -12.92 -9.19
N GLY A 112 2.70 -13.27 -7.92
CA GLY A 112 2.23 -14.48 -7.27
C GLY A 112 1.02 -14.21 -6.41
N ALA A 113 0.21 -15.23 -6.16
CA ALA A 113 -0.95 -15.18 -5.29
C ALA A 113 -0.94 -16.34 -4.28
N ILE A 114 -1.44 -16.09 -3.08
CA ILE A 114 -1.74 -17.07 -2.05
C ILE A 114 -3.21 -16.94 -1.69
N ARG A 115 -3.94 -18.07 -1.73
CA ARG A 115 -5.33 -18.16 -1.35
C ARG A 115 -5.45 -18.62 0.09
N PHE A 116 -6.17 -17.88 0.89
CA PHE A 116 -6.51 -18.21 2.28
C PHE A 116 -8.00 -18.53 2.39
N ASP A 117 -8.36 -19.47 3.27
CA ASP A 117 -9.74 -19.67 3.73
C ASP A 117 -10.11 -18.64 4.82
N SER A 118 -11.34 -18.71 5.33
CA SER A 118 -11.84 -17.83 6.40
C SER A 118 -11.09 -17.96 7.73
N GLU A 119 -10.38 -19.06 7.95
CA GLU A 119 -9.59 -19.35 9.14
C GLU A 119 -8.11 -18.98 8.96
N ALA A 120 -7.77 -18.37 7.82
CA ALA A 120 -6.41 -17.99 7.44
C ALA A 120 -5.48 -19.18 7.14
N ASN A 121 -6.01 -20.37 6.83
CA ASN A 121 -5.21 -21.46 6.30
C ASN A 121 -4.87 -21.19 4.84
N ILE A 122 -3.65 -21.52 4.42
CA ILE A 122 -3.26 -21.46 3.01
C ILE A 122 -3.86 -22.66 2.29
N ILE A 123 -4.74 -22.41 1.33
CA ILE A 123 -5.44 -23.47 0.57
C ILE A 123 -5.01 -23.56 -0.89
N ASP A 124 -4.34 -22.51 -1.43
CA ASP A 124 -3.71 -22.56 -2.75
C ASP A 124 -2.61 -21.49 -2.89
N SER A 125 -1.76 -21.64 -3.92
CA SER A 125 -0.83 -20.60 -4.39
C SER A 125 -0.54 -20.77 -5.87
N TYR A 126 -0.55 -19.64 -6.62
CA TYR A 126 -0.44 -19.64 -8.08
C TYR A 126 0.14 -18.33 -8.61
N GLN A 127 0.45 -18.32 -9.91
CA GLN A 127 0.95 -17.11 -10.59
C GLN A 127 -0.16 -16.46 -11.40
N ILE A 128 -0.33 -15.14 -11.25
CA ILE A 128 -1.35 -14.35 -11.96
C ILE A 128 -0.76 -13.41 -13.03
N CYS A 129 0.55 -13.12 -12.95
CA CYS A 129 1.25 -12.33 -13.95
C CYS A 129 2.64 -12.91 -14.18
N LYS A 130 3.13 -12.85 -15.43
CA LYS A 130 4.46 -13.35 -15.82
C LYS A 130 5.02 -12.60 -16.99
N ARG A 131 6.33 -12.72 -17.21
CA ARG A 131 7.07 -12.09 -18.33
C ARG A 131 6.95 -10.56 -18.31
N THR A 132 7.02 -9.99 -17.14
CA THR A 132 7.13 -8.56 -16.88
C THR A 132 8.50 -8.27 -16.26
N SER A 133 8.83 -7.01 -16.03
CA SER A 133 10.15 -6.61 -15.54
C SER A 133 10.02 -5.64 -14.39
N ARG A 134 10.72 -5.93 -13.27
CA ARG A 134 10.77 -5.07 -12.10
C ARG A 134 9.38 -4.64 -11.62
N ASN A 135 8.54 -5.62 -11.34
CA ASN A 135 7.26 -5.36 -10.70
C ASN A 135 7.53 -4.95 -9.25
N CYS A 136 7.58 -3.63 -9.00
CA CYS A 136 7.87 -3.09 -7.68
C CYS A 136 6.60 -2.99 -6.83
N ALA A 137 5.93 -1.85 -6.77
CA ALA A 137 4.66 -1.76 -6.08
C ALA A 137 3.46 -1.81 -7.06
N GLY A 138 2.33 -1.29 -6.67
CA GLY A 138 1.11 -1.32 -7.48
C GLY A 138 -0.09 -0.77 -6.73
N GLY A 139 -1.30 -1.19 -7.10
CA GLY A 139 -2.53 -0.75 -6.45
C GLY A 139 -3.70 -1.70 -6.67
N LEU A 140 -4.50 -1.87 -5.64
CA LEU A 140 -5.78 -2.57 -5.76
C LEU A 140 -6.82 -1.66 -6.44
N THR A 141 -7.69 -2.27 -7.25
CA THR A 141 -8.78 -1.54 -7.89
C THR A 141 -10.11 -1.82 -7.21
N PRO A 142 -11.06 -0.89 -7.24
CA PRO A 142 -12.40 -1.12 -6.70
C PRO A 142 -13.22 -2.18 -7.48
N TRP A 143 -12.75 -2.60 -8.65
CA TRP A 143 -13.33 -3.70 -9.44
C TRP A 143 -12.55 -5.02 -9.29
N ASN A 144 -11.85 -5.19 -8.14
CA ASN A 144 -11.19 -6.41 -7.72
C ASN A 144 -10.08 -6.91 -8.66
N THR A 145 -9.26 -6.02 -9.21
CA THR A 145 -8.03 -6.36 -9.92
C THR A 145 -6.80 -5.74 -9.25
N TRP A 146 -5.63 -6.28 -9.55
CA TRP A 146 -4.34 -5.76 -9.11
C TRP A 146 -3.65 -5.02 -10.26
N LEU A 147 -3.28 -3.77 -10.04
CA LEU A 147 -2.41 -3.03 -10.91
C LEU A 147 -0.97 -3.23 -10.45
N THR A 148 -0.15 -3.91 -11.23
CA THR A 148 1.28 -4.08 -10.95
C THR A 148 2.11 -3.17 -11.83
N CYS A 149 3.10 -2.50 -11.26
CA CYS A 149 3.88 -1.43 -11.85
C CYS A 149 5.29 -1.91 -12.22
N GLU A 150 5.73 -1.68 -13.46
CA GLU A 150 7.08 -1.99 -13.91
C GLU A 150 8.02 -0.79 -13.65
N GLU A 151 8.95 -0.93 -12.70
CA GLU A 151 9.89 0.10 -12.27
C GLU A 151 11.11 0.15 -13.21
N HIS A 152 10.90 0.60 -14.45
CA HIS A 152 11.97 0.94 -15.38
C HIS A 152 11.51 1.95 -16.44
N PRO A 153 12.42 2.69 -17.10
CA PRO A 153 12.04 3.84 -17.95
C PRO A 153 11.14 3.52 -19.17
N ARG A 154 10.97 2.24 -19.48
CA ARG A 154 10.05 1.74 -20.52
C ARG A 154 8.96 0.86 -19.90
N GLY A 155 8.77 0.97 -18.58
CA GLY A 155 7.81 0.21 -17.84
C GLY A 155 6.37 0.62 -18.11
N TYR A 156 5.48 -0.30 -17.88
CA TYR A 156 4.03 -0.11 -17.96
C TYR A 156 3.38 -0.59 -16.68
N THR A 157 2.17 -0.14 -16.45
CA THR A 157 1.27 -0.78 -15.48
C THR A 157 0.55 -1.94 -16.19
N TRP A 158 0.40 -3.05 -15.48
CA TRP A 158 -0.35 -4.22 -15.93
C TRP A 158 -1.51 -4.48 -15.00
N GLU A 159 -2.67 -4.78 -15.55
CA GLU A 159 -3.85 -5.20 -14.80
C GLU A 159 -3.91 -6.71 -14.71
N CYS A 160 -4.05 -7.24 -13.50
CA CYS A 160 -4.02 -8.67 -13.19
C CYS A 160 -5.29 -9.09 -12.46
N ASP A 161 -5.82 -10.25 -12.81
CA ASP A 161 -6.91 -10.92 -12.10
C ASP A 161 -6.34 -11.68 -10.89
N PRO A 162 -6.64 -11.28 -9.64
CA PRO A 162 -6.16 -12.00 -8.45
C PRO A 162 -6.60 -13.46 -8.37
N PHE A 163 -7.73 -13.80 -9.01
CA PHE A 163 -8.28 -15.17 -9.03
C PHE A 163 -7.56 -16.08 -10.04
N GLY A 164 -6.68 -15.52 -10.89
CA GLY A 164 -5.91 -16.29 -11.88
C GLY A 164 -6.72 -16.86 -13.04
N GLN A 165 -7.96 -16.40 -13.22
CA GLN A 165 -8.87 -16.88 -14.28
C GLN A 165 -8.65 -16.16 -15.61
N LYS A 166 -8.18 -14.89 -15.54
CA LYS A 166 -7.93 -14.04 -16.72
C LYS A 166 -6.44 -13.77 -16.88
N LYS A 167 -5.99 -13.55 -18.11
CA LYS A 167 -4.61 -13.14 -18.41
C LYS A 167 -4.39 -11.69 -18.04
N GLN A 168 -3.16 -11.36 -17.60
CA GLN A 168 -2.75 -9.98 -17.37
C GLN A 168 -2.87 -9.12 -18.64
N ILE A 169 -3.22 -7.85 -18.47
CA ILE A 169 -3.41 -6.86 -19.54
C ILE A 169 -2.44 -5.71 -19.34
N LYS A 170 -1.65 -5.38 -20.37
CA LYS A 170 -0.83 -4.16 -20.38
C LYS A 170 -1.72 -2.95 -20.59
N ILE A 171 -1.51 -1.89 -19.80
CA ILE A 171 -2.33 -0.67 -19.84
C ILE A 171 -1.52 0.55 -20.30
N PRO A 172 -1.40 0.80 -21.63
CA PRO A 172 -0.68 1.96 -22.15
C PRO A 172 -1.28 3.31 -21.74
N ASN A 173 -2.58 3.36 -21.46
CA ASN A 173 -3.26 4.58 -21.02
C ASN A 173 -2.70 5.16 -19.71
N LEU A 174 -2.02 4.34 -18.92
CA LEU A 174 -1.36 4.74 -17.68
C LEU A 174 0.07 5.24 -17.89
N GLY A 175 0.51 5.39 -19.14
CA GLY A 175 1.81 5.94 -19.49
C GLY A 175 2.93 4.89 -19.62
N MET A 176 4.13 5.36 -19.96
CA MET A 176 5.36 4.55 -20.07
C MET A 176 6.50 5.29 -19.38
N PHE A 177 6.82 4.93 -18.15
CA PHE A 177 7.89 5.53 -17.35
C PHE A 177 8.35 4.54 -16.26
N ASN A 178 9.16 5.00 -15.32
CA ASN A 178 9.61 4.21 -14.18
C ASN A 178 8.47 4.14 -13.15
N HIS A 179 7.48 3.27 -13.43
CA HIS A 179 6.31 3.12 -12.58
C HIS A 179 6.69 2.50 -11.24
N GLU A 180 6.24 3.13 -10.15
CA GLU A 180 6.42 2.58 -8.82
C GLU A 180 5.09 2.03 -8.28
N ALA A 181 4.12 2.87 -8.00
CA ALA A 181 2.85 2.47 -7.43
C ALA A 181 1.65 3.08 -8.14
N ALA A 182 0.49 2.51 -7.88
CA ALA A 182 -0.81 3.04 -8.28
C ALA A 182 -1.77 3.07 -7.09
N ALA A 183 -2.62 4.10 -7.02
CA ALA A 183 -3.72 4.20 -6.06
C ALA A 183 -4.99 4.61 -6.81
N VAL A 184 -6.10 3.93 -6.56
CA VAL A 184 -7.34 4.15 -7.32
C VAL A 184 -8.41 4.73 -6.41
N ASP A 185 -8.99 5.84 -6.82
CA ASP A 185 -10.17 6.39 -6.16
C ASP A 185 -11.41 5.57 -6.56
N PRO A 186 -12.10 4.91 -5.62
CA PRO A 186 -13.24 4.05 -5.92
C PRO A 186 -14.48 4.82 -6.41
N GLU A 187 -14.55 6.11 -6.13
CA GLU A 187 -15.70 6.94 -6.53
C GLU A 187 -15.62 7.35 -8.00
N THR A 188 -14.43 7.73 -8.44
CA THR A 188 -14.22 8.34 -9.77
C THR A 188 -13.47 7.43 -10.74
N SER A 189 -12.85 6.36 -10.23
CA SER A 189 -11.89 5.51 -10.97
C SER A 189 -10.64 6.27 -11.44
N ILE A 190 -10.34 7.44 -10.88
CA ILE A 190 -9.06 8.12 -11.14
C ILE A 190 -7.93 7.29 -10.58
N ILE A 191 -6.91 7.06 -11.40
CA ILE A 191 -5.70 6.32 -11.01
C ILE A 191 -4.58 7.32 -10.77
N TYR A 192 -4.02 7.32 -9.56
CA TYR A 192 -2.87 8.12 -9.17
C TYR A 192 -1.62 7.25 -9.21
N GLN A 193 -0.48 7.81 -9.65
CA GLN A 193 0.74 7.04 -9.89
C GLN A 193 1.98 7.80 -9.44
N THR A 194 2.95 7.08 -8.89
CA THR A 194 4.28 7.57 -8.54
C THR A 194 5.31 7.16 -9.60
N GLU A 195 6.38 7.96 -9.72
CA GLU A 195 7.53 7.68 -10.58
C GLU A 195 8.80 7.64 -9.74
N ASP A 196 9.48 6.49 -9.64
CA ASP A 196 10.79 6.42 -8.98
C ASP A 196 11.87 7.02 -9.87
N SER A 197 12.06 8.31 -9.70
CA SER A 197 13.14 9.01 -10.37
C SER A 197 13.55 10.27 -9.61
N GLY A 198 14.76 10.79 -9.92
CA GLY A 198 15.30 11.98 -9.25
C GLY A 198 14.50 13.26 -9.48
N LYS A 199 13.72 13.32 -10.55
CA LYS A 199 12.80 14.42 -10.88
C LYS A 199 11.43 13.86 -11.25
N GLY A 200 11.03 12.78 -10.56
CA GLY A 200 9.76 12.10 -10.77
C GLY A 200 8.56 13.00 -10.52
N GLY A 201 7.51 12.76 -11.27
CA GLY A 201 6.21 13.38 -11.07
C GLY A 201 5.31 12.52 -10.18
N PHE A 202 4.22 13.13 -9.70
CA PHE A 202 3.05 12.42 -9.23
C PHE A 202 1.96 12.64 -10.25
N TYR A 203 1.45 11.54 -10.82
CA TYR A 203 0.56 11.57 -11.97
C TYR A 203 -0.85 11.14 -11.61
N ARG A 204 -1.82 11.50 -12.48
CA ARG A 204 -3.13 10.87 -12.49
C ARG A 204 -3.60 10.60 -13.91
N PHE A 205 -4.33 9.50 -14.07
CA PHE A 205 -5.17 9.24 -15.23
C PHE A 205 -6.62 9.47 -14.85
N VAL A 206 -7.30 10.37 -15.55
CA VAL A 206 -8.71 10.72 -15.35
C VAL A 206 -9.50 10.09 -16.49
N PRO A 207 -10.16 8.93 -16.28
CA PRO A 207 -10.97 8.30 -17.31
C PRO A 207 -12.22 9.16 -17.61
N GLN A 208 -12.69 9.12 -18.86
CA GLN A 208 -13.92 9.80 -19.25
C GLN A 208 -15.18 9.12 -18.70
N GLU A 209 -15.09 7.83 -18.45
CA GLU A 209 -16.16 7.00 -17.91
C GLU A 209 -15.65 6.20 -16.71
N LYS A 210 -16.54 5.91 -15.76
CA LYS A 210 -16.19 5.12 -14.57
C LYS A 210 -15.83 3.69 -14.98
N ILE A 211 -14.69 3.21 -14.48
CA ILE A 211 -14.22 1.85 -14.68
C ILE A 211 -14.94 0.93 -13.67
N THR A 212 -15.50 -0.16 -14.14
CA THR A 212 -16.23 -1.14 -13.31
C THR A 212 -15.76 -2.58 -13.49
N GLY A 213 -14.81 -2.81 -14.40
CA GLY A 213 -14.32 -4.15 -14.68
C GLY A 213 -12.96 -4.21 -15.36
N MET A 214 -12.34 -5.36 -15.24
CA MET A 214 -11.04 -5.66 -15.84
C MET A 214 -11.06 -5.48 -17.37
N GLY A 215 -10.01 -4.84 -17.88
CA GLY A 215 -9.79 -4.58 -19.30
C GLY A 215 -10.32 -3.24 -19.78
N GLN A 216 -11.28 -2.62 -19.09
CA GLN A 216 -11.84 -1.33 -19.52
C GLN A 216 -10.79 -0.21 -19.53
N LEU A 217 -9.76 -0.30 -18.66
CA LEU A 217 -8.63 0.65 -18.68
C LEU A 217 -7.87 0.67 -20.01
N LEU A 218 -7.92 -0.39 -20.79
CA LEU A 218 -7.23 -0.46 -22.09
C LEU A 218 -7.88 0.45 -23.13
N ASP A 219 -9.21 0.52 -23.14
CA ASP A 219 -9.98 1.15 -24.21
C ASP A 219 -10.58 2.52 -23.80
N VAL A 220 -10.70 2.79 -22.50
CA VAL A 220 -11.28 4.04 -22.02
C VAL A 220 -10.42 5.24 -22.41
N LYS A 221 -11.05 6.28 -22.96
CA LYS A 221 -10.39 7.56 -23.16
C LYS A 221 -10.23 8.30 -21.84
N GLY A 222 -9.22 9.13 -21.73
CA GLY A 222 -8.98 9.89 -20.50
C GLY A 222 -7.88 10.94 -20.66
N LYS A 223 -7.64 11.68 -19.59
CA LYS A 223 -6.56 12.66 -19.50
C LYS A 223 -5.46 12.14 -18.59
N PHE A 224 -4.22 12.23 -19.04
CA PHE A 224 -3.05 11.96 -18.21
C PHE A 224 -2.45 13.29 -17.76
N GLN A 225 -2.29 13.47 -16.44
CA GLN A 225 -1.91 14.75 -15.84
C GLN A 225 -0.81 14.57 -14.81
N VAL A 226 -0.01 15.63 -14.59
CA VAL A 226 1.01 15.70 -13.56
C VAL A 226 0.66 16.76 -12.52
N MET A 227 0.97 16.47 -11.25
CA MET A 227 0.70 17.37 -10.12
C MET A 227 1.70 18.52 -10.04
N GLN A 228 1.19 19.72 -9.81
CA GLN A 228 1.94 20.89 -9.37
C GLN A 228 1.35 21.40 -8.07
N ILE A 229 2.13 21.44 -6.99
CA ILE A 229 1.74 22.13 -5.77
C ILE A 229 1.99 23.62 -5.97
N VAL A 230 0.96 24.40 -5.72
CA VAL A 230 0.99 25.86 -5.79
C VAL A 230 0.80 26.47 -4.41
N TYR A 231 0.47 27.77 -4.31
CA TYR A 231 0.29 28.47 -3.04
C TYR A 231 -0.66 27.73 -2.08
N ALA A 232 -0.34 27.74 -0.78
CA ALA A 232 -1.10 27.15 0.32
C ALA A 232 -1.40 25.63 0.15
N ASN A 233 -0.44 24.87 -0.39
CA ASN A 233 -0.55 23.44 -0.67
C ASN A 233 -1.66 23.06 -1.67
N LYS A 234 -2.29 24.02 -2.34
CA LYS A 234 -3.26 23.72 -3.41
C LYS A 234 -2.57 23.03 -4.57
N VAL A 235 -3.31 22.16 -5.24
CA VAL A 235 -2.83 21.39 -6.36
C VAL A 235 -3.42 21.92 -7.67
N GLN A 236 -2.55 22.09 -8.65
CA GLN A 236 -2.90 22.24 -10.05
C GLN A 236 -2.50 20.98 -10.80
N TRP A 237 -3.37 20.48 -11.67
CA TRP A 237 -3.10 19.35 -12.53
C TRP A 237 -2.86 19.83 -13.96
N ASN A 238 -1.66 19.57 -14.46
CA ASN A 238 -1.26 19.98 -15.80
C ASN A 238 -1.28 18.77 -16.74
N ASP A 239 -1.87 18.94 -17.93
CA ASP A 239 -1.95 17.86 -18.92
C ASP A 239 -0.53 17.47 -19.36
N VAL A 240 -0.28 16.17 -19.48
CA VAL A 240 0.95 15.61 -20.03
C VAL A 240 0.72 15.30 -21.51
N PRO A 241 1.37 16.01 -22.45
CA PRO A 241 1.09 15.89 -23.87
C PRO A 241 1.29 14.49 -24.45
N ASN A 242 2.31 13.78 -23.97
CA ASN A 242 2.60 12.42 -24.42
C ASN A 242 3.05 11.51 -23.24
N PRO A 243 2.13 10.82 -22.59
CA PRO A 243 2.48 9.88 -21.52
C PRO A 243 3.27 8.65 -22.02
N LEU A 244 3.28 8.40 -23.34
CA LEU A 244 4.04 7.33 -24.00
C LEU A 244 5.34 7.83 -24.66
N ALA A 245 5.78 9.05 -24.36
CA ALA A 245 6.99 9.63 -24.89
C ALA A 245 8.19 8.70 -24.65
N LYS A 246 8.99 8.44 -25.69
CA LYS A 246 10.12 7.52 -25.62
C LYS A 246 11.35 8.17 -25.00
N MET A 247 12.02 7.46 -24.11
CA MET A 247 13.34 7.83 -23.64
C MET A 247 14.36 7.66 -24.78
N LYS A 248 15.02 8.75 -25.19
CA LYS A 248 16.08 8.75 -26.22
C LYS A 248 17.48 8.74 -25.62
N ASN A 249 17.66 9.44 -24.49
CA ASN A 249 18.93 9.57 -23.80
C ASN A 249 18.74 9.28 -22.29
N LYS A 250 19.28 8.16 -21.80
CA LYS A 250 19.14 7.72 -20.41
C LYS A 250 19.56 8.79 -19.38
N LYS A 251 20.57 9.61 -19.69
CA LYS A 251 21.05 10.66 -18.79
C LYS A 251 20.08 11.85 -18.67
N ASN A 252 19.40 12.20 -19.76
CA ASN A 252 18.62 13.44 -19.85
C ASN A 252 17.11 13.23 -19.84
N ASP A 253 16.63 12.06 -20.28
CA ASP A 253 15.22 11.77 -20.56
C ASP A 253 14.71 10.58 -19.71
N PHE A 254 15.36 10.28 -18.58
CA PHE A 254 14.94 9.17 -17.70
C PHE A 254 13.53 9.44 -17.16
N ASP A 255 13.33 10.63 -16.57
CA ASP A 255 12.05 11.07 -16.04
C ASP A 255 11.07 11.37 -17.20
N LEU A 256 9.81 10.99 -17.05
CA LEU A 256 8.77 11.19 -18.07
C LEU A 256 8.66 12.67 -18.49
N MET A 257 8.70 13.58 -17.54
CA MET A 257 8.56 15.02 -17.77
C MET A 257 9.82 15.68 -18.36
N LYS A 258 10.94 14.96 -18.48
CA LYS A 258 12.17 15.43 -19.14
C LYS A 258 12.26 14.98 -20.60
N ARG A 259 11.36 14.08 -21.05
CA ARG A 259 11.29 13.65 -22.45
C ARG A 259 10.82 14.79 -23.34
N LYS A 260 11.33 14.81 -24.59
CA LYS A 260 11.20 15.96 -25.51
C LYS A 260 9.76 16.47 -25.61
N GLU A 261 8.83 15.57 -25.72
CA GLU A 261 7.40 15.86 -25.95
C GLU A 261 6.69 16.47 -24.73
N ASN A 262 7.28 16.32 -23.52
CA ASN A 262 6.70 16.78 -22.27
C ASN A 262 7.45 17.96 -21.63
N LYS A 263 8.51 18.47 -22.30
CA LYS A 263 9.29 19.59 -21.78
C LYS A 263 8.46 20.86 -21.69
N GLY A 264 8.74 21.66 -20.65
CA GLY A 264 8.10 22.96 -20.45
C GLY A 264 6.84 22.92 -19.59
N ILE A 265 6.32 21.72 -19.27
CA ILE A 265 5.20 21.58 -18.34
C ILE A 265 5.70 21.78 -16.90
N SER A 266 5.04 22.66 -16.17
CA SER A 266 5.32 22.90 -14.74
C SER A 266 4.78 21.75 -13.90
N TYR A 267 5.59 21.25 -12.96
CA TYR A 267 5.18 20.20 -12.01
C TYR A 267 6.04 20.23 -10.75
N THR A 268 5.56 19.61 -9.69
CA THR A 268 6.33 19.40 -8.45
C THR A 268 7.18 18.14 -8.57
N TYR A 269 8.45 18.21 -8.20
CA TYR A 269 9.35 17.05 -8.15
C TYR A 269 9.11 16.28 -6.86
N PHE A 270 8.64 15.06 -6.99
CA PHE A 270 8.59 14.09 -5.92
C PHE A 270 9.76 13.13 -6.09
N GLN A 271 10.89 13.46 -5.42
CA GLN A 271 12.17 12.79 -5.67
C GLN A 271 12.16 11.35 -5.16
N ARG A 272 12.24 10.39 -6.09
CA ARG A 272 12.00 8.98 -5.84
C ARG A 272 10.63 8.80 -5.21
N GLY A 273 9.59 8.99 -6.03
CA GLY A 273 8.21 8.68 -5.66
C GLY A 273 8.02 7.18 -5.61
N GLU A 274 7.62 6.65 -4.46
CA GLU A 274 7.55 5.23 -4.13
C GLU A 274 6.09 4.78 -3.94
N GLY A 275 5.83 3.85 -3.02
CA GLY A 275 4.52 3.28 -2.74
C GLY A 275 3.42 4.32 -2.57
N ALA A 276 2.21 3.99 -3.03
CA ALA A 276 1.03 4.84 -2.91
C ALA A 276 -0.20 4.03 -2.48
N TRP A 277 -1.08 4.64 -1.68
CA TRP A 277 -2.29 4.00 -1.18
C TRP A 277 -3.46 4.97 -1.07
N TYR A 278 -4.64 4.56 -1.54
CA TYR A 278 -5.88 5.31 -1.35
C TYR A 278 -6.56 4.90 -0.04
N HIS A 279 -7.01 5.88 0.73
CA HIS A 279 -7.88 5.64 1.89
C HIS A 279 -8.72 6.88 2.21
N GLY A 280 -10.04 6.72 2.31
CA GLY A 280 -10.95 7.75 2.84
C GLY A 280 -10.91 9.09 2.10
N GLY A 281 -10.88 9.11 0.77
CA GLY A 281 -10.83 10.33 -0.05
C GLY A 281 -9.44 10.98 -0.11
N LYS A 282 -8.39 10.25 0.28
CA LYS A 282 -7.01 10.72 0.27
C LYS A 282 -6.10 9.70 -0.40
N VAL A 283 -5.03 10.18 -1.00
CA VAL A 283 -3.92 9.36 -1.48
C VAL A 283 -2.68 9.67 -0.66
N TYR A 284 -2.11 8.63 -0.06
CA TYR A 284 -0.83 8.70 0.64
C TYR A 284 0.25 8.12 -0.25
N PHE A 285 1.42 8.74 -0.31
CA PHE A 285 2.55 8.24 -1.08
C PHE A 285 3.89 8.64 -0.45
N ALA A 286 4.91 7.83 -0.67
CA ALA A 286 6.24 8.04 -0.13
C ALA A 286 7.19 8.69 -1.15
N THR A 287 8.22 9.37 -0.62
CA THR A 287 9.38 9.85 -1.39
C THR A 287 10.65 9.51 -0.61
N THR A 288 11.37 8.47 -1.06
CA THR A 288 12.54 7.94 -0.36
C THR A 288 13.67 8.95 -0.25
N ARG A 289 13.93 9.73 -1.30
CA ARG A 289 15.06 10.67 -1.31
C ARG A 289 14.88 11.84 -0.34
N THR A 290 13.65 12.32 -0.16
CA THR A 290 13.35 13.43 0.75
C THR A 290 12.95 12.95 2.15
N ASN A 291 12.82 11.63 2.32
CA ASN A 291 12.39 10.98 3.56
C ASN A 291 11.02 11.50 4.04
N GLU A 292 10.06 11.52 3.13
CA GLU A 292 8.71 12.07 3.39
C GLU A 292 7.62 11.07 3.02
N VAL A 293 6.51 11.15 3.73
CA VAL A 293 5.21 10.58 3.33
C VAL A 293 4.24 11.72 3.13
N TRP A 294 3.59 11.75 1.99
CA TRP A 294 2.68 12.81 1.55
C TRP A 294 1.22 12.40 1.68
N GLU A 295 0.35 13.37 1.93
CA GLU A 295 -1.10 13.24 1.90
C GLU A 295 -1.65 14.18 0.81
N TYR A 296 -2.29 13.61 -0.21
CA TYR A 296 -3.12 14.34 -1.17
C TYR A 296 -4.60 14.16 -0.80
N ASN A 297 -5.27 15.25 -0.40
CA ASN A 297 -6.70 15.26 -0.14
C ASN A 297 -7.44 15.60 -1.45
N ILE A 298 -8.20 14.62 -1.95
CA ILE A 298 -8.88 14.73 -3.26
C ILE A 298 -9.95 15.82 -3.25
N LYS A 299 -10.80 15.84 -2.22
CA LYS A 299 -11.91 16.80 -2.09
C LYS A 299 -11.41 18.24 -1.94
N GLU A 300 -10.41 18.46 -1.11
CA GLU A 300 -9.84 19.78 -0.88
C GLU A 300 -8.86 20.20 -1.97
N ASN A 301 -8.44 19.27 -2.80
CA ASN A 301 -7.41 19.41 -3.82
C ASN A 301 -6.13 20.05 -3.25
N THR A 302 -5.64 19.46 -2.13
CA THR A 302 -4.44 19.91 -1.42
C THR A 302 -3.45 18.76 -1.25
N CYS A 303 -2.15 19.03 -1.35
CA CYS A 303 -1.10 18.06 -1.11
C CYS A 303 -0.05 18.63 -0.14
N LYS A 304 0.21 17.90 0.93
CA LYS A 304 1.18 18.29 1.97
C LYS A 304 1.87 17.08 2.57
N PRO A 305 3.07 17.22 3.13
CA PRO A 305 3.70 16.15 3.88
C PRO A 305 2.89 15.82 5.15
N LEU A 306 2.63 14.53 5.34
CA LEU A 306 2.15 13.94 6.58
C LEU A 306 3.34 13.64 7.51
N TYR A 307 4.50 13.23 6.95
CA TYR A 307 5.72 12.91 7.67
C TYR A 307 6.93 13.52 6.97
N ARG A 308 7.88 14.05 7.76
CA ARG A 308 9.16 14.64 7.28
C ARG A 308 10.33 14.20 8.14
N GLY A 309 10.78 12.97 7.98
CA GLY A 309 12.03 12.47 8.57
C GLY A 309 12.16 12.64 10.08
N ARG A 310 11.06 12.63 10.85
CA ARG A 310 11.07 12.73 12.30
C ARG A 310 10.59 11.43 12.93
N GLY A 311 11.42 10.78 13.76
CA GLY A 311 11.11 9.54 14.45
C GLY A 311 11.80 8.33 13.84
N ALA A 312 11.21 7.15 13.98
CA ALA A 312 11.82 5.87 13.65
C ALA A 312 11.97 5.62 12.13
N LEU A 313 11.02 6.11 11.33
CA LEU A 313 10.94 5.83 9.89
C LEU A 313 12.04 6.55 9.11
N ALA A 314 12.84 5.77 8.38
CA ALA A 314 13.85 6.25 7.46
C ALA A 314 13.62 5.65 6.06
N LYS A 315 13.85 6.44 5.02
CA LYS A 315 13.67 6.01 3.61
C LYS A 315 12.33 5.29 3.39
N PRO A 316 11.19 5.96 3.63
CA PRO A 316 9.89 5.35 3.39
C PRO A 316 9.78 4.92 1.92
N ASP A 317 9.30 3.71 1.74
CA ASP A 317 9.11 3.08 0.46
C ASP A 317 7.63 2.72 0.28
N ASN A 318 7.22 1.50 0.59
CA ASN A 318 5.83 1.11 0.43
C ASN A 318 4.92 1.69 1.53
N VAL A 319 3.71 2.08 1.16
CA VAL A 319 2.72 2.68 2.05
C VAL A 319 1.45 1.83 2.06
N THR A 320 0.87 1.66 3.24
CA THR A 320 -0.48 1.10 3.43
C THR A 320 -1.23 1.88 4.50
N VAL A 321 -2.54 1.68 4.61
CA VAL A 321 -3.37 2.34 5.63
C VAL A 321 -4.26 1.31 6.31
N SER A 322 -4.28 1.32 7.65
CA SER A 322 -5.17 0.44 8.41
C SER A 322 -6.65 0.84 8.25
N ASN A 323 -7.57 -0.05 8.61
CA ASN A 323 -9.02 0.23 8.57
C ASN A 323 -9.42 1.43 9.43
N THR A 324 -8.62 1.81 10.44
CA THR A 324 -8.84 2.99 11.30
C THR A 324 -8.16 4.25 10.76
N GLY A 325 -7.49 4.16 9.62
CA GLY A 325 -6.83 5.30 8.99
C GLY A 325 -5.42 5.60 9.51
N LEU A 326 -4.78 4.66 10.24
CA LEU A 326 -3.35 4.77 10.56
C LEU A 326 -2.54 4.52 9.29
N VAL A 327 -1.80 5.53 8.85
CA VAL A 327 -0.86 5.42 7.74
C VAL A 327 0.38 4.70 8.21
N MET A 328 0.82 3.71 7.48
CA MET A 328 2.01 2.91 7.77
C MET A 328 2.93 2.90 6.56
N ALA A 329 4.22 2.99 6.81
CA ALA A 329 5.23 2.90 5.76
C ALA A 329 6.30 1.86 6.11
N ALA A 330 6.74 1.13 5.09
CA ALA A 330 7.86 0.21 5.15
C ALA A 330 9.14 0.91 4.68
N GLU A 331 10.30 0.46 5.15
CA GLU A 331 11.62 1.06 4.87
C GLU A 331 12.37 0.35 3.74
N ASP A 332 12.96 1.16 2.83
CA ASP A 332 14.04 0.73 1.93
C ASP A 332 15.35 0.70 2.72
N ARG A 333 15.72 -0.46 3.26
CA ARG A 333 16.98 -0.70 4.03
C ARG A 333 16.96 -0.08 5.43
N ASP A 334 18.16 0.11 5.98
CA ASP A 334 18.45 0.67 7.31
C ASP A 334 17.86 -0.20 8.45
N ASN A 335 16.86 0.26 9.17
CA ASN A 335 16.31 -0.47 10.32
C ASN A 335 15.45 -1.67 9.94
N MET A 336 14.99 -1.75 8.68
CA MET A 336 14.06 -2.79 8.20
C MET A 336 12.75 -2.80 8.99
N GLU A 337 12.11 -1.66 9.07
CA GLU A 337 10.90 -1.45 9.88
C GLU A 337 9.65 -1.24 9.02
N ILE A 338 8.51 -1.55 9.63
CA ILE A 338 7.22 -0.96 9.28
C ILE A 338 6.84 -0.04 10.44
N CYS A 339 6.67 1.23 10.11
CA CYS A 339 6.34 2.27 11.08
C CYS A 339 4.92 2.78 10.86
N GLY A 340 4.19 3.02 11.96
CA GLY A 340 2.99 3.85 11.97
C GLY A 340 3.35 5.33 12.01
N ILE A 341 2.54 6.17 11.37
CA ILE A 341 2.71 7.63 11.36
C ILE A 341 1.60 8.24 12.19
N SER A 342 1.96 8.87 13.31
CA SER A 342 1.02 9.58 14.17
C SER A 342 0.58 10.88 13.52
N LYS A 343 -0.74 11.08 13.41
CA LYS A 343 -1.32 12.33 12.90
C LYS A 343 -1.21 13.49 13.87
N ASN A 344 -1.01 13.21 15.16
CA ASN A 344 -1.01 14.24 16.22
C ASN A 344 0.27 15.08 16.22
N ASN A 345 1.41 14.46 15.93
CA ASN A 345 2.73 15.10 16.02
C ASN A 345 3.60 14.90 14.76
N ASN A 346 3.06 14.26 13.72
CA ASN A 346 3.78 13.93 12.49
C ASN A 346 5.08 13.13 12.73
N SER A 347 5.11 12.32 13.80
CA SER A 347 6.22 11.42 14.12
C SER A 347 5.89 9.99 13.68
N ALA A 348 6.92 9.18 13.49
CA ALA A 348 6.77 7.76 13.21
C ALA A 348 7.20 6.92 14.42
N PHE A 349 6.56 5.76 14.58
CA PHE A 349 6.88 4.78 15.60
C PHE A 349 6.92 3.36 15.00
N PRO A 350 7.87 2.52 15.45
CA PRO A 350 8.03 1.19 14.87
C PRO A 350 6.92 0.25 15.36
N ILE A 351 6.39 -0.56 14.44
CA ILE A 351 5.42 -1.62 14.71
C ILE A 351 6.07 -3.00 14.57
N VAL A 352 6.88 -3.15 13.53
CA VAL A 352 7.61 -4.37 13.17
C VAL A 352 9.02 -3.99 12.78
N ARG A 353 10.02 -4.79 13.21
CA ARG A 353 11.41 -4.74 12.71
C ARG A 353 11.85 -6.13 12.33
N ILE A 354 12.45 -6.29 11.15
CA ILE A 354 13.10 -7.54 10.74
C ILE A 354 14.54 -7.54 11.28
N LYS A 355 14.85 -8.47 12.18
CA LYS A 355 16.20 -8.68 12.69
C LYS A 355 16.99 -9.55 11.72
N ASP A 356 18.33 -9.41 11.69
CA ASP A 356 19.24 -10.24 10.88
C ASP A 356 18.90 -10.26 9.38
N HIS A 357 18.84 -9.11 8.77
CA HIS A 357 18.62 -8.94 7.34
C HIS A 357 19.93 -8.73 6.56
N HIS A 358 19.89 -8.95 5.27
CA HIS A 358 20.97 -8.60 4.36
C HIS A 358 20.94 -7.10 4.05
N LYS A 359 22.10 -6.45 3.97
CA LYS A 359 22.21 -5.00 3.69
C LYS A 359 21.55 -4.49 2.40
N LYS A 360 21.19 -5.40 1.49
CA LYS A 360 20.45 -5.11 0.24
C LYS A 360 18.99 -5.57 0.31
N SER A 361 18.52 -5.98 1.48
CA SER A 361 17.11 -6.31 1.67
C SER A 361 16.37 -5.07 2.12
N GLU A 362 15.10 -5.03 1.78
CA GLU A 362 14.14 -4.02 2.16
C GLU A 362 12.86 -4.67 2.67
N VAL A 363 12.05 -3.91 3.37
CA VAL A 363 10.72 -4.35 3.79
C VAL A 363 9.71 -3.88 2.74
N THR A 364 9.03 -4.83 2.10
CA THR A 364 8.19 -4.55 0.95
C THR A 364 6.75 -5.02 1.14
N GLY A 365 5.83 -4.41 0.40
CA GLY A 365 4.48 -4.84 0.17
C GLY A 365 3.58 -4.96 1.41
N PRO A 366 3.59 -4.02 2.37
CA PRO A 366 2.69 -4.10 3.52
C PRO A 366 1.23 -4.01 3.06
N ALA A 367 0.43 -5.04 3.39
CA ALA A 367 -0.97 -5.13 3.01
C ALA A 367 -1.79 -5.80 4.11
N PHE A 368 -2.91 -5.20 4.47
CA PHE A 368 -3.83 -5.79 5.44
C PHE A 368 -4.73 -6.84 4.79
N ASP A 369 -5.09 -7.88 5.55
CA ASP A 369 -6.22 -8.73 5.22
C ASP A 369 -7.55 -7.94 5.27
N PRO A 370 -8.66 -8.46 4.72
CA PRO A 370 -9.93 -7.75 4.72
C PRO A 370 -10.46 -7.38 6.12
N SER A 371 -10.08 -8.13 7.16
CA SER A 371 -10.45 -7.83 8.54
C SER A 371 -9.64 -6.69 9.17
N GLY A 372 -8.46 -6.38 8.64
CA GLY A 372 -7.51 -5.43 9.21
C GLY A 372 -6.78 -5.93 10.45
N THR A 373 -6.84 -7.24 10.74
CA THR A 373 -6.18 -7.85 11.90
C THR A 373 -4.88 -8.57 11.56
N ARG A 374 -4.60 -8.75 10.26
CA ARG A 374 -3.39 -9.39 9.73
C ARG A 374 -2.70 -8.44 8.76
N LEU A 375 -1.40 -8.29 8.93
CA LEU A 375 -0.54 -7.51 8.04
C LEU A 375 0.43 -8.45 7.33
N TYR A 376 0.38 -8.51 6.00
CA TYR A 376 1.34 -9.19 5.15
C TYR A 376 2.42 -8.22 4.73
N PHE A 377 3.67 -8.70 4.63
CA PHE A 377 4.81 -7.95 4.09
C PHE A 377 5.95 -8.92 3.81
N SER A 378 6.99 -8.45 3.12
CA SER A 378 8.15 -9.29 2.82
C SER A 378 9.47 -8.66 3.23
N SER A 379 10.44 -9.51 3.60
CA SER A 379 11.85 -9.20 3.46
C SER A 379 12.27 -9.61 2.06
N GLN A 380 12.49 -8.63 1.17
CA GLN A 380 12.65 -8.86 -0.26
C GLN A 380 13.78 -9.84 -0.60
N ASN A 381 14.92 -9.72 0.07
CA ASN A 381 16.10 -10.53 -0.19
C ASN A 381 16.52 -11.40 1.01
N GLY A 382 15.83 -11.30 2.15
CA GLY A 382 16.08 -12.06 3.37
C GLY A 382 17.48 -11.88 3.93
N LYS A 383 17.90 -12.80 4.81
CA LYS A 383 19.19 -12.75 5.51
C LYS A 383 20.41 -12.95 4.58
N ASN A 384 20.27 -13.76 3.55
CA ASN A 384 21.37 -14.12 2.65
C ASN A 384 21.44 -13.31 1.34
N GLY A 385 20.55 -12.32 1.16
CA GLY A 385 20.50 -11.48 -0.03
C GLY A 385 19.93 -12.16 -1.28
N LYS A 386 19.27 -13.33 -1.15
CA LYS A 386 18.77 -14.13 -2.30
C LYS A 386 17.41 -14.77 -2.07
N VAL A 387 17.01 -14.97 -0.82
CA VAL A 387 15.81 -15.72 -0.45
C VAL A 387 14.85 -14.80 0.28
N GLY A 388 13.91 -14.24 -0.46
CA GLY A 388 12.84 -13.42 0.11
C GLY A 388 11.92 -14.26 0.99
N ILE A 389 11.39 -13.64 2.02
CA ILE A 389 10.47 -14.26 2.98
C ILE A 389 9.27 -13.35 3.13
N THR A 390 8.08 -13.91 2.94
CA THR A 390 6.81 -13.22 3.18
C THR A 390 6.25 -13.64 4.53
N TYR A 391 5.90 -12.66 5.32
CA TYR A 391 5.40 -12.80 6.69
C TYR A 391 3.93 -12.40 6.78
N GLU A 392 3.26 -12.92 7.77
CA GLU A 392 2.01 -12.43 8.31
C GLU A 392 2.25 -12.04 9.76
N VAL A 393 1.82 -10.85 10.15
CA VAL A 393 1.77 -10.40 11.54
C VAL A 393 0.31 -10.18 11.93
N THR A 394 -0.10 -10.81 13.02
CA THR A 394 -1.46 -10.70 13.56
C THR A 394 -1.46 -9.86 14.84
N GLY A 395 -2.42 -8.94 14.95
CA GLY A 395 -2.54 -8.08 16.12
C GLY A 395 -3.69 -7.08 16.04
N LEU A 396 -3.85 -6.29 17.11
CA LEU A 396 -4.90 -5.29 17.22
C LEU A 396 -4.47 -3.96 16.61
N PHE A 397 -4.25 -3.93 15.30
CA PHE A 397 -3.83 -2.73 14.57
C PHE A 397 -4.82 -1.55 14.72
N ASN A 398 -6.10 -1.83 14.96
CA ASN A 398 -7.12 -0.83 15.20
C ASN A 398 -6.97 -0.07 16.53
N LYS A 399 -6.09 -0.51 17.42
CA LYS A 399 -5.75 0.18 18.68
C LYS A 399 -4.48 1.02 18.58
N LEU A 400 -3.80 1.02 17.42
CA LEU A 400 -2.67 1.88 17.17
C LEU A 400 -3.14 3.24 16.65
N SER A 401 -2.55 4.34 17.14
CA SER A 401 -2.93 5.72 16.78
C SER A 401 -1.70 6.65 16.68
#